data_7c4507a83dc222adca900fd9e1e66dd9
#
_entry.id   7c4507a83dc222adca900fd9e1e66dd9
#
_cell.length_a   1.000
_cell.length_b   1.000
_cell.length_c   1.000
_cell.angle_alpha   90.00
_cell.angle_beta   90.00
_cell.angle_gamma   90.00
#
_symmetry.space_group_name_H-M   'P 1'
#
loop_
_entity.id
_entity.type
_entity.pdbx_description
1 polymer ?
#
loop_
_entity_poly.entity_id
_entity_poly.type
_entity_poly.pdbx_seq_one_letter_code
_entity_poly.pdbx_strand_id
1 'polypeptide(L)'
;MKKFLSLLLVVCMMIPVFALAEDAVKIGQVEYAAHGTKCFAVLTVAMQGNKIADAYIDEFQFMAADTSVGVPNSDKDFGQSYPEGKVLASKKANAAAYSENMAAAGSTVALDVNYAAIEDYVTGKTVAELEAAIEGKTAEEMVDAVSGCTLVDTLGYVKGLIEAAKAAK
;
A
#
# COMPACT_ATOMS: atom_id res chain seq x y z
N MET A 1 -45.02 37.55 23.17
CA MET A 1 -44.42 36.22 23.00
C MET A 1 -44.30 35.74 21.55
N LYS A 2 -45.30 35.96 20.67
CA LYS A 2 -45.24 35.51 19.27
C LYS A 2 -44.15 36.17 18.39
N LYS A 3 -43.75 37.42 18.67
CA LYS A 3 -42.72 38.16 17.91
C LYS A 3 -41.28 37.70 18.23
N PHE A 4 -41.02 37.21 19.44
CA PHE A 4 -39.70 36.68 19.82
C PHE A 4 -39.44 35.31 19.23
N LEU A 5 -40.46 34.48 19.05
CA LEU A 5 -40.34 33.18 18.45
C LEU A 5 -39.95 33.24 16.97
N SER A 6 -40.48 34.27 16.26
CA SER A 6 -40.17 34.51 14.83
C SER A 6 -38.71 34.96 14.62
N LEU A 7 -38.16 35.74 15.55
CA LEU A 7 -36.75 36.17 15.49
C LEU A 7 -35.75 35.01 15.75
N LEU A 8 -36.12 34.12 16.64
CA LEU A 8 -35.29 32.92 16.91
C LEU A 8 -35.22 31.97 15.71
N LEU A 9 -36.32 31.82 14.96
CA LEU A 9 -36.36 30.96 13.77
C LEU A 9 -35.51 31.52 12.62
N VAL A 10 -35.43 32.83 12.46
CA VAL A 10 -34.61 33.49 11.41
C VAL A 10 -33.12 33.41 11.75
N VAL A 11 -32.76 33.49 13.03
CA VAL A 11 -31.34 33.35 13.44
C VAL A 11 -30.83 31.91 13.23
N CYS A 12 -31.67 30.89 13.41
CA CYS A 12 -31.30 29.50 13.12
C CYS A 12 -31.08 29.21 11.62
N MET A 13 -31.68 30.00 10.71
CA MET A 13 -31.47 29.82 9.26
C MET A 13 -30.20 30.51 8.72
N MET A 14 -29.49 31.30 9.56
CA MET A 14 -28.27 31.98 9.15
C MET A 14 -27.00 31.35 9.69
N ILE A 15 -27.08 30.14 10.25
CA ILE A 15 -25.87 29.39 10.52
C ILE A 15 -25.34 28.92 9.15
N PRO A 16 -24.23 29.47 8.62
CA PRO A 16 -23.64 28.92 7.40
C PRO A 16 -23.26 27.48 7.75
N VAL A 17 -23.92 26.53 7.12
CA VAL A 17 -23.39 25.16 7.03
C VAL A 17 -22.12 25.30 6.23
N PHE A 18 -21.01 25.51 6.91
CA PHE A 18 -19.70 25.20 6.34
C PHE A 18 -19.74 23.70 6.09
N ALA A 19 -20.21 23.28 4.92
CA ALA A 19 -19.85 22.00 4.38
C ALA A 19 -18.31 22.07 4.31
N LEU A 20 -17.63 21.41 5.27
CA LEU A 20 -16.23 21.09 5.12
C LEU A 20 -16.18 20.28 3.83
N ALA A 21 -15.76 20.90 2.75
CA ALA A 21 -15.47 20.18 1.51
C ALA A 21 -14.38 19.18 1.93
N GLU A 22 -14.78 17.91 2.03
CA GLU A 22 -13.83 16.84 2.26
C GLU A 22 -12.88 16.86 1.05
N ASP A 23 -11.59 16.95 1.30
CA ASP A 23 -10.60 16.96 0.21
C ASP A 23 -10.83 15.74 -0.67
N ALA A 24 -10.92 15.95 -1.97
CA ALA A 24 -11.11 14.86 -2.92
C ALA A 24 -9.98 13.85 -2.77
N VAL A 25 -10.31 12.56 -2.76
CA VAL A 25 -9.32 11.50 -2.74
C VAL A 25 -8.57 11.48 -4.06
N LYS A 26 -7.24 11.45 -3.98
CA LYS A 26 -6.34 11.32 -5.12
C LYS A 26 -5.66 9.96 -5.06
N ILE A 27 -5.50 9.32 -6.20
CA ILE A 27 -4.82 8.02 -6.29
C ILE A 27 -3.46 8.20 -6.95
N GLY A 28 -2.44 7.63 -6.31
CA GLY A 28 -1.11 7.49 -6.86
C GLY A 28 -0.73 6.03 -6.99
N GLN A 29 -0.09 5.67 -8.10
CA GLN A 29 0.38 4.31 -8.35
C GLN A 29 1.73 4.36 -9.07
N VAL A 30 2.63 3.47 -8.68
CA VAL A 30 3.94 3.28 -9.33
C VAL A 30 4.30 1.80 -9.39
N GLU A 31 5.05 1.41 -10.42
CA GLU A 31 5.85 0.19 -10.42
C GLU A 31 7.20 0.49 -9.75
N TYR A 32 7.61 -0.35 -8.80
CA TYR A 32 8.80 -0.10 -8.01
C TYR A 32 9.58 -1.39 -7.71
N ALA A 33 10.89 -1.31 -7.77
CA ALA A 33 11.78 -2.40 -7.37
C ALA A 33 12.04 -2.37 -5.85
N ALA A 34 11.04 -2.72 -5.07
CA ALA A 34 11.12 -2.71 -3.62
C ALA A 34 12.00 -3.83 -3.07
N HIS A 35 12.01 -5.00 -3.74
CA HIS A 35 12.65 -6.22 -3.29
C HIS A 35 13.48 -6.84 -4.43
N GLY A 36 14.79 -6.71 -4.36
CA GLY A 36 15.72 -7.39 -5.27
C GLY A 36 15.52 -7.10 -6.76
N THR A 37 15.98 -8.03 -7.61
CA THR A 37 16.01 -7.85 -9.07
C THR A 37 15.14 -8.85 -9.85
N LYS A 38 14.39 -9.72 -9.16
CA LYS A 38 13.59 -10.80 -9.78
C LYS A 38 12.08 -10.56 -9.69
N CYS A 39 11.68 -9.41 -9.18
CA CYS A 39 10.29 -9.03 -8.96
C CYS A 39 10.14 -7.51 -9.10
N PHE A 40 8.91 -7.06 -9.18
CA PHE A 40 8.54 -5.65 -9.08
C PHE A 40 7.25 -5.53 -8.30
N ALA A 41 7.12 -4.46 -7.53
CA ALA A 41 5.90 -4.14 -6.81
C ALA A 41 5.06 -3.13 -7.61
N VAL A 42 3.75 -3.28 -7.57
CA VAL A 42 2.76 -2.26 -7.91
C VAL A 42 2.27 -1.69 -6.60
N LEU A 43 2.61 -0.44 -6.34
CA LEU A 43 2.33 0.25 -5.09
C LEU A 43 1.29 1.34 -5.36
N THR A 44 0.18 1.28 -4.63
CA THR A 44 -0.93 2.22 -4.79
C THR A 44 -1.22 2.90 -3.46
N VAL A 45 -1.48 4.19 -3.50
CA VAL A 45 -1.95 4.95 -2.33
C VAL A 45 -3.17 5.79 -2.66
N ALA A 46 -4.05 5.94 -1.69
CA ALA A 46 -5.11 6.94 -1.68
C ALA A 46 -4.66 8.11 -0.79
N MET A 47 -4.60 9.31 -1.36
CA MET A 47 -4.30 10.53 -0.62
C MET A 47 -5.59 11.29 -0.29
N GLN A 48 -5.73 11.75 0.95
CA GLN A 48 -6.77 12.69 1.35
C GLN A 48 -6.12 13.92 1.98
N GLY A 49 -6.30 15.06 1.35
CA GLY A 49 -5.49 16.24 1.66
C GLY A 49 -4.00 15.97 1.41
N ASN A 50 -3.19 16.10 2.45
CA ASN A 50 -1.74 15.85 2.39
C ASN A 50 -1.31 14.53 3.06
N LYS A 51 -2.27 13.67 3.44
CA LYS A 51 -2.01 12.41 4.15
C LYS A 51 -2.36 11.21 3.28
N ILE A 52 -1.66 10.13 3.48
CA ILE A 52 -2.04 8.81 2.95
C ILE A 52 -3.26 8.34 3.76
N ALA A 53 -4.40 8.20 3.08
CA ALA A 53 -5.62 7.67 3.68
C ALA A 53 -5.64 6.13 3.67
N ASP A 54 -5.01 5.54 2.65
CA ASP A 54 -4.89 4.09 2.49
C ASP A 54 -3.72 3.76 1.58
N ALA A 55 -3.16 2.55 1.71
CA ALA A 55 -2.06 2.05 0.91
C ALA A 55 -2.27 0.58 0.53
N TYR A 56 -1.75 0.19 -0.62
CA TYR A 56 -1.84 -1.18 -1.10
C TYR A 56 -0.54 -1.61 -1.77
N ILE A 57 -0.02 -2.75 -1.33
CA ILE A 57 1.19 -3.38 -1.87
C ILE A 57 0.77 -4.64 -2.62
N ASP A 58 1.13 -4.77 -3.88
CA ASP A 58 1.20 -6.06 -4.56
C ASP A 58 2.55 -6.19 -5.27
N GLU A 59 3.12 -7.37 -5.26
CA GLU A 59 4.41 -7.62 -5.88
C GLU A 59 4.33 -8.85 -6.78
N PHE A 60 4.93 -8.76 -7.95
CA PHE A 60 4.88 -9.75 -9.00
C PHE A 60 6.24 -10.37 -9.25
N GLN A 61 6.27 -11.69 -9.36
CA GLN A 61 7.45 -12.43 -9.78
C GLN A 61 7.06 -13.73 -10.52
N PHE A 62 8.02 -14.35 -11.18
CA PHE A 62 7.85 -15.69 -11.71
C PHE A 62 7.88 -16.72 -10.58
N MET A 63 6.73 -17.36 -10.34
CA MET A 63 6.53 -18.39 -9.34
C MET A 63 6.36 -19.77 -10.00
N ALA A 64 6.42 -20.84 -9.22
CA ALA A 64 6.19 -22.19 -9.73
C ALA A 64 4.73 -22.37 -10.17
N ALA A 65 4.52 -22.87 -11.38
CA ALA A 65 3.20 -22.94 -12.00
C ALA A 65 2.27 -24.00 -11.35
N ASP A 66 2.85 -25.00 -10.71
CA ASP A 66 2.13 -26.09 -10.02
C ASP A 66 1.59 -25.68 -8.65
N THR A 67 2.12 -24.62 -8.04
CA THR A 67 1.75 -24.16 -6.69
C THR A 67 1.22 -22.74 -6.65
N SER A 68 1.17 -22.05 -7.80
CA SER A 68 0.80 -20.64 -7.84
C SER A 68 -0.23 -20.35 -8.93
N VAL A 69 -1.14 -19.43 -8.61
CA VAL A 69 -2.09 -18.88 -9.59
C VAL A 69 -1.40 -17.73 -10.33
N GLY A 70 -1.21 -17.90 -11.64
CA GLY A 70 -0.64 -16.86 -12.49
C GLY A 70 -1.60 -15.69 -12.71
N VAL A 71 -1.06 -14.56 -13.17
CA VAL A 71 -1.89 -13.43 -13.63
C VAL A 71 -2.80 -13.85 -14.79
N PRO A 72 -3.89 -13.13 -15.07
CA PRO A 72 -4.81 -13.47 -16.15
C PRO A 72 -4.09 -13.70 -17.49
N ASN A 73 -4.54 -14.69 -18.24
CA ASN A 73 -3.97 -15.13 -19.53
C ASN A 73 -2.55 -15.75 -19.45
N SER A 74 -2.06 -16.14 -18.28
CA SER A 74 -0.79 -16.87 -18.15
C SER A 74 -0.80 -18.22 -18.87
N ASP A 75 -1.97 -18.79 -19.11
CA ASP A 75 -2.23 -20.04 -19.86
C ASP A 75 -2.44 -19.82 -21.36
N LYS A 76 -2.31 -18.58 -21.87
CA LYS A 76 -2.55 -18.17 -23.25
C LYS A 76 -1.32 -17.47 -23.84
N ASP A 77 -1.52 -16.69 -24.88
CA ASP A 77 -0.47 -15.99 -25.64
C ASP A 77 0.41 -15.12 -24.72
N PHE A 78 -0.16 -14.52 -23.69
CA PHE A 78 0.59 -13.73 -22.73
C PHE A 78 1.66 -14.55 -21.97
N GLY A 79 1.37 -15.82 -21.68
CA GLY A 79 2.29 -16.71 -20.97
C GLY A 79 3.28 -17.47 -21.84
N GLN A 80 3.21 -17.38 -23.17
CA GLN A 80 4.04 -18.20 -24.09
C GLN A 80 5.55 -17.99 -23.94
N SER A 81 5.97 -16.82 -23.48
CA SER A 81 7.40 -16.49 -23.27
C SER A 81 7.85 -16.62 -21.81
N TYR A 82 7.03 -17.18 -20.95
CA TYR A 82 7.43 -17.40 -19.57
C TYR A 82 8.51 -18.47 -19.44
N PRO A 83 9.37 -18.39 -18.43
CA PRO A 83 10.33 -19.47 -18.14
C PRO A 83 9.59 -20.79 -17.91
N GLU A 84 10.17 -21.90 -18.35
CA GLU A 84 9.59 -23.24 -18.22
C GLU A 84 9.22 -23.53 -16.75
N GLY A 85 8.01 -24.04 -16.53
CA GLY A 85 7.47 -24.37 -15.21
C GLY A 85 7.17 -23.14 -14.34
N LYS A 86 7.12 -21.93 -14.91
CA LYS A 86 6.83 -20.69 -14.19
C LYS A 86 5.62 -19.96 -14.75
N VAL A 87 4.97 -19.21 -13.85
CA VAL A 87 3.95 -18.22 -14.20
C VAL A 87 4.30 -16.89 -13.55
N LEU A 88 4.01 -15.79 -14.22
CA LEU A 88 4.02 -14.48 -13.56
C LEU A 88 2.86 -14.45 -12.59
N ALA A 89 3.11 -14.19 -11.32
CA ALA A 89 2.12 -14.27 -10.26
C ALA A 89 2.26 -13.14 -9.25
N SER A 90 1.11 -12.65 -8.77
CA SER A 90 1.03 -11.76 -7.62
C SER A 90 1.38 -12.54 -6.35
N LYS A 91 2.33 -12.02 -5.57
CA LYS A 91 2.67 -12.58 -4.26
C LYS A 91 1.49 -12.45 -3.29
N LYS A 92 0.75 -11.35 -3.35
CA LYS A 92 -0.41 -11.10 -2.48
C LYS A 92 -1.55 -12.08 -2.78
N ALA A 93 -1.85 -12.32 -4.06
CA ALA A 93 -2.86 -13.30 -4.46
C ALA A 93 -2.46 -14.75 -4.12
N ASN A 94 -1.17 -15.02 -3.98
CA ASN A 94 -0.60 -16.32 -3.62
C ASN A 94 0.02 -16.31 -2.21
N ALA A 95 -0.45 -15.43 -1.32
CA ALA A 95 0.19 -15.16 -0.03
C ALA A 95 0.37 -16.41 0.84
N ALA A 96 -0.59 -17.34 0.83
CA ALA A 96 -0.50 -18.59 1.60
C ALA A 96 0.72 -19.44 1.14
N ALA A 97 0.77 -19.78 -0.15
CA ALA A 97 1.87 -20.58 -0.71
C ALA A 97 3.23 -19.85 -0.62
N TYR A 98 3.23 -18.53 -0.80
CA TYR A 98 4.44 -17.73 -0.66
C TYR A 98 4.92 -17.70 0.80
N SER A 99 4.01 -17.61 1.77
CA SER A 99 4.33 -17.62 3.20
C SER A 99 4.89 -18.96 3.66
N GLU A 100 4.42 -20.09 3.10
CA GLU A 100 5.00 -21.41 3.35
C GLU A 100 6.48 -21.45 2.92
N ASN A 101 6.80 -20.90 1.75
CA ASN A 101 8.19 -20.80 1.29
C ASN A 101 9.02 -19.86 2.17
N MET A 102 8.45 -18.75 2.63
CA MET A 102 9.11 -17.85 3.58
C MET A 102 9.38 -18.54 4.92
N ALA A 103 8.42 -19.30 5.45
CA ALA A 103 8.57 -20.05 6.69
C ALA A 103 9.65 -21.12 6.58
N ALA A 104 9.75 -21.83 5.46
CA ALA A 104 10.84 -22.76 5.18
C ALA A 104 12.22 -22.08 5.13
N ALA A 105 12.27 -20.78 4.81
CA ALA A 105 13.47 -19.95 4.87
C ALA A 105 13.70 -19.25 6.22
N GLY A 106 12.86 -19.53 7.23
CA GLY A 106 13.00 -19.02 8.60
C GLY A 106 12.14 -17.81 8.95
N SER A 107 11.26 -17.35 8.05
CA SER A 107 10.31 -16.27 8.39
C SER A 107 9.28 -16.75 9.41
N THR A 108 8.96 -15.89 10.37
CA THR A 108 7.95 -16.16 11.41
C THR A 108 6.64 -15.41 11.18
N VAL A 109 6.58 -14.53 10.17
CA VAL A 109 5.41 -13.69 9.84
C VAL A 109 5.01 -13.94 8.39
N ALA A 110 3.72 -14.17 8.16
CA ALA A 110 3.17 -14.38 6.82
C ALA A 110 3.30 -13.12 5.94
N LEU A 111 3.31 -13.31 4.63
CA LEU A 111 3.54 -12.20 3.68
C LEU A 111 2.46 -11.12 3.76
N ASP A 112 1.19 -11.51 3.80
CA ASP A 112 0.05 -10.61 3.88
C ASP A 112 0.05 -9.79 5.18
N VAL A 113 0.45 -10.40 6.30
CA VAL A 113 0.63 -9.70 7.58
C VAL A 113 1.78 -8.69 7.50
N ASN A 114 2.88 -9.04 6.85
CA ASN A 114 4.00 -8.12 6.62
C ASN A 114 3.57 -6.91 5.77
N TYR A 115 2.84 -7.16 4.67
CA TYR A 115 2.36 -6.08 3.81
C TYR A 115 1.36 -5.18 4.54
N ALA A 116 0.41 -5.76 5.27
CA ALA A 116 -0.53 -4.99 6.09
C ALA A 116 0.19 -4.11 7.12
N ALA A 117 1.22 -4.61 7.79
CA ALA A 117 2.00 -3.81 8.74
C ALA A 117 2.68 -2.60 8.08
N ILE A 118 3.18 -2.75 6.84
CA ILE A 118 3.79 -1.64 6.08
C ILE A 118 2.72 -0.66 5.60
N GLU A 119 1.59 -1.15 5.10
CA GLU A 119 0.43 -0.35 4.67
C GLU A 119 -0.12 0.49 5.84
N ASP A 120 -0.28 -0.11 7.01
CA ASP A 120 -0.69 0.57 8.24
C ASP A 120 0.35 1.60 8.71
N TYR A 121 1.64 1.28 8.60
CA TYR A 121 2.72 2.19 8.99
C TYR A 121 2.69 3.51 8.22
N VAL A 122 2.38 3.49 6.93
CA VAL A 122 2.36 4.71 6.10
C VAL A 122 1.04 5.46 6.20
N THR A 123 -0.05 4.77 6.56
CA THR A 123 -1.39 5.35 6.65
C THR A 123 -1.46 6.43 7.74
N GLY A 124 -2.15 7.51 7.46
CA GLY A 124 -2.29 8.69 8.31
C GLY A 124 -1.09 9.65 8.28
N LYS A 125 0.01 9.29 7.62
CA LYS A 125 1.21 10.12 7.51
C LYS A 125 1.25 10.94 6.23
N THR A 126 1.97 12.04 6.26
CA THR A 126 2.33 12.84 5.09
C THR A 126 3.60 12.30 4.45
N VAL A 127 3.85 12.67 3.18
CA VAL A 127 5.12 12.37 2.48
C VAL A 127 6.32 12.88 3.27
N ALA A 128 6.26 14.11 3.78
CA ALA A 128 7.37 14.71 4.55
C ALA A 128 7.67 13.96 5.86
N GLU A 129 6.64 13.50 6.57
CA GLU A 129 6.81 12.67 7.78
C GLU A 129 7.48 11.33 7.45
N LEU A 130 7.09 10.69 6.34
CA LEU A 130 7.68 9.43 5.91
C LEU A 130 9.12 9.61 5.43
N GLU A 131 9.42 10.65 4.65
CA GLU A 131 10.78 10.95 4.21
C GLU A 131 11.71 11.18 5.41
N ALA A 132 11.27 11.97 6.40
CA ALA A 132 12.02 12.20 7.62
C ALA A 132 12.20 10.90 8.44
N ALA A 133 11.18 10.03 8.47
CA ALA A 133 11.24 8.76 9.21
C ALA A 133 12.23 7.76 8.62
N ILE A 134 12.49 7.80 7.30
CA ILE A 134 13.43 6.88 6.62
C ILE A 134 14.80 7.51 6.36
N GLU A 135 14.98 8.80 6.64
CA GLU A 135 16.25 9.48 6.40
C GLU A 135 17.39 8.83 7.19
N GLY A 136 18.43 8.41 6.50
CA GLY A 136 19.60 7.74 7.07
C GLY A 136 19.37 6.33 7.61
N LYS A 137 18.15 5.80 7.52
CA LYS A 137 17.81 4.46 8.01
C LYS A 137 18.41 3.36 7.15
N THR A 138 18.93 2.33 7.81
CA THR A 138 19.29 1.05 7.19
C THR A 138 18.04 0.18 7.00
N ALA A 139 18.17 -0.92 6.25
CA ALA A 139 17.11 -1.91 6.10
C ALA A 139 16.68 -2.51 7.44
N GLU A 140 17.66 -2.90 8.30
CA GLU A 140 17.42 -3.45 9.63
C GLU A 140 16.63 -2.48 10.53
N GLU A 141 17.09 -1.22 10.63
CA GLU A 141 16.43 -0.19 11.44
C GLU A 141 15.01 0.09 10.96
N MET A 142 14.71 -0.17 9.69
CA MET A 142 13.38 0.02 9.15
C MET A 142 12.44 -1.13 9.46
N VAL A 143 12.95 -2.37 9.52
CA VAL A 143 12.19 -3.53 10.03
C VAL A 143 11.78 -3.28 11.49
N ASP A 144 12.71 -2.82 12.33
CA ASP A 144 12.45 -2.53 13.74
C ASP A 144 11.44 -1.38 13.93
N ALA A 145 11.41 -0.42 12.99
CA ALA A 145 10.51 0.72 13.04
C ALA A 145 9.05 0.39 12.67
N VAL A 146 8.83 -0.69 11.89
CA VAL A 146 7.50 -1.12 11.43
C VAL A 146 7.00 -2.28 12.29
N SER A 147 6.21 -1.97 13.29
CA SER A 147 5.68 -2.97 14.22
C SER A 147 4.91 -4.08 13.47
N GLY A 148 5.27 -5.34 13.74
CA GLY A 148 4.64 -6.51 13.13
C GLY A 148 5.23 -6.92 11.78
N CYS A 149 6.17 -6.15 11.22
CA CYS A 149 6.87 -6.50 10.00
C CYS A 149 8.21 -7.20 10.29
N THR A 150 8.57 -8.18 9.44
CA THR A 150 9.86 -8.87 9.48
C THR A 150 10.56 -8.91 8.11
N LEU A 151 10.01 -8.23 7.11
CA LEU A 151 10.59 -8.18 5.77
C LEU A 151 11.85 -7.32 5.75
N VAL A 152 12.97 -7.89 5.32
CA VAL A 152 14.26 -7.19 5.21
C VAL A 152 14.21 -5.99 4.25
N ASP A 153 13.30 -6.01 3.27
CA ASP A 153 13.12 -4.96 2.27
C ASP A 153 12.02 -3.94 2.63
N THR A 154 11.59 -3.89 3.90
CA THR A 154 10.60 -2.92 4.41
C THR A 154 10.91 -1.49 3.98
N LEU A 155 12.18 -1.07 4.03
CA LEU A 155 12.64 0.25 3.56
C LEU A 155 12.33 0.48 2.08
N GLY A 156 12.48 -0.55 1.24
CA GLY A 156 12.17 -0.49 -0.19
C GLY A 156 10.68 -0.24 -0.45
N TYR A 157 9.82 -0.95 0.23
CA TYR A 157 8.36 -0.77 0.12
C TYR A 157 7.93 0.62 0.60
N VAL A 158 8.44 1.10 1.73
CA VAL A 158 8.11 2.45 2.23
C VAL A 158 8.56 3.53 1.24
N LYS A 159 9.77 3.41 0.67
CA LYS A 159 10.24 4.34 -0.38
C LYS A 159 9.32 4.34 -1.61
N GLY A 160 8.92 3.16 -2.07
CA GLY A 160 8.02 3.05 -3.20
C GLY A 160 6.62 3.63 -2.93
N LEU A 161 6.07 3.45 -1.72
CA LEU A 161 4.80 4.08 -1.32
C LEU A 161 4.90 5.61 -1.21
N ILE A 162 6.06 6.15 -0.81
CA ILE A 162 6.32 7.59 -0.87
C ILE A 162 6.27 8.08 -2.33
N GLU A 163 6.89 7.36 -3.27
CA GLU A 163 6.83 7.74 -4.69
C GLU A 163 5.41 7.63 -5.26
N ALA A 164 4.63 6.62 -4.86
CA ALA A 164 3.22 6.53 -5.20
C ALA A 164 2.44 7.74 -4.67
N ALA A 165 2.68 8.15 -3.42
CA ALA A 165 2.02 9.32 -2.82
C ALA A 165 2.37 10.63 -3.57
N LYS A 166 3.62 10.81 -4.01
CA LYS A 166 4.04 11.95 -4.83
C LYS A 166 3.39 11.96 -6.22
N ALA A 167 3.06 10.78 -6.77
CA ALA A 167 2.41 10.62 -8.08
C ALA A 167 0.89 10.82 -8.03
N ALA A 168 0.26 10.99 -6.87
CA ALA A 168 -1.18 11.08 -6.69
C ALA A 168 -1.81 12.29 -7.40
N LYS A 169 -2.88 12.05 -8.15
CA LYS A 169 -3.59 13.05 -8.98
C LYS A 169 -5.07 13.09 -8.67
#